data_c3f6df436dea992502bde854812fe5d3
#
_entry.id   c3f6df436dea992502bde854812fe5d3
#
_cell.length_a   1.000
_cell.length_b   1.000
_cell.length_c   1.000
_cell.angle_alpha   90.00
_cell.angle_beta   90.00
_cell.angle_gamma   90.00
#
_symmetry.space_group_name_H-M   'P 1'
#
loop_
_entity.id
_entity.type
_entity.pdbx_description
1 polymer ?
#
loop_
_entity_poly.entity_id
_entity_poly.type
_entity_poly.pdbx_seq_one_letter_code
_entity_poly.pdbx_strand_id
1 'polypeptide(L)'
;VFTSGALQEKVHYQYGADEQFVMSEDQNFVILLLDTVDSRTITELLDEHPEYSEVFRDFTYFENTVGAYSCTERSVPYILSGDWYENDEPFDDYGKRVYQESPLFQTLQERGYNMELCDSELYMDTELMHMFSNIHVVDFELSSYTKFAKPLLKLIGFRYAPFELKKMCTFKKAAFAELLQVENTPEETSCSETDHVFKSQLDLQGITVEDSSKKFKFIHLNGAHVPYIYDKDMNIINELDGTYEQSAQATMVGAMDYVEHLRNSEAYDNTVLIVMSDHGYNGSLGQSGEATWMRQCALLLIKGRNEHHDTMQI
;
A
#
# COMPACT_ATOMS: atom_id res chain seq x y z
N VAL A 1 -11.18 32.25 -10.13
CA VAL A 1 -11.35 30.90 -10.72
C VAL A 1 -10.27 30.65 -11.76
N PHE A 2 -10.05 31.57 -12.72
CA PHE A 2 -9.05 31.40 -13.80
C PHE A 2 -7.58 31.52 -13.35
N THR A 3 -7.32 31.97 -12.14
CA THR A 3 -5.97 32.13 -11.58
C THR A 3 -5.62 31.12 -10.48
N SER A 4 -6.55 30.20 -10.16
CA SER A 4 -6.41 29.29 -9.02
C SER A 4 -5.75 27.94 -9.36
N GLY A 5 -5.29 27.74 -10.58
CA GLY A 5 -4.82 26.41 -11.03
C GLY A 5 -5.89 25.32 -11.11
N ALA A 6 -7.15 25.65 -10.75
CA ALA A 6 -8.26 24.69 -10.71
C ALA A 6 -8.69 24.18 -12.11
N LEU A 7 -8.10 24.72 -13.16
CA LEU A 7 -8.31 24.28 -14.56
C LEU A 7 -7.03 23.63 -15.13
N GLN A 8 -6.00 23.40 -14.33
CA GLN A 8 -4.92 22.53 -14.78
C GLN A 8 -5.45 21.11 -14.91
N GLU A 9 -5.27 20.55 -16.07
CA GLU A 9 -5.57 19.15 -16.35
C GLU A 9 -4.75 18.30 -15.40
N LYS A 10 -5.42 17.55 -14.51
CA LYS A 10 -4.74 16.59 -13.63
C LYS A 10 -4.53 15.34 -14.46
N VAL A 11 -3.30 14.90 -14.54
CA VAL A 11 -2.99 13.58 -15.07
C VAL A 11 -3.57 12.54 -14.13
N HIS A 12 -4.35 11.63 -14.68
CA HIS A 12 -4.86 10.48 -13.96
C HIS A 12 -4.02 9.26 -14.32
N TYR A 13 -3.77 8.40 -13.36
CA TYR A 13 -2.98 7.20 -13.56
C TYR A 13 -3.59 6.01 -12.83
N GLN A 14 -3.24 4.83 -13.30
CA GLN A 14 -3.62 3.55 -12.72
C GLN A 14 -2.39 2.68 -12.57
N TYR A 15 -2.34 1.92 -11.49
CA TYR A 15 -1.33 0.90 -11.24
C TYR A 15 -1.82 -0.42 -11.85
N GLY A 16 -1.12 -0.95 -12.85
CA GLY A 16 -1.39 -2.27 -13.42
C GLY A 16 -0.94 -3.38 -12.47
N ALA A 17 -1.72 -4.44 -12.40
CA ALA A 17 -1.44 -5.62 -11.58
C ALA A 17 -0.96 -6.83 -12.39
N ASP A 18 -0.84 -6.72 -13.70
CA ASP A 18 -0.60 -7.85 -14.59
C ASP A 18 0.71 -8.59 -14.28
N GLU A 19 1.74 -7.85 -13.82
CA GLU A 19 3.01 -8.41 -13.42
C GLU A 19 3.19 -8.52 -11.89
N GLN A 20 2.15 -8.27 -11.10
CA GLN A 20 2.25 -8.19 -9.64
C GLN A 20 2.87 -9.43 -9.00
N PHE A 21 2.61 -10.62 -9.56
CA PHE A 21 3.14 -11.90 -9.09
C PHE A 21 4.17 -12.53 -10.03
N VAL A 22 4.70 -11.77 -10.99
CA VAL A 22 5.76 -12.21 -11.90
C VAL A 22 7.11 -11.84 -11.32
N MET A 23 7.99 -12.82 -11.10
CA MET A 23 9.35 -12.63 -10.60
C MET A 23 10.37 -12.83 -11.72
N SER A 24 11.57 -12.28 -11.53
CA SER A 24 12.72 -12.51 -12.41
C SER A 24 13.49 -13.77 -11.99
N GLU A 25 14.01 -14.51 -12.96
CA GLU A 25 15.00 -15.57 -12.71
C GLU A 25 16.33 -15.03 -12.16
N ASP A 26 16.69 -13.76 -12.44
CA ASP A 26 17.98 -13.19 -12.01
C ASP A 26 17.94 -12.73 -10.56
N GLN A 27 17.16 -11.71 -10.27
CA GLN A 27 17.14 -11.09 -8.94
C GLN A 27 15.86 -10.31 -8.69
N ASN A 28 15.32 -10.45 -7.47
CA ASN A 28 14.16 -9.71 -7.03
C ASN A 28 14.43 -8.98 -5.71
N PHE A 29 13.86 -7.81 -5.59
CA PHE A 29 13.78 -7.05 -4.34
C PHE A 29 12.33 -6.65 -4.12
N VAL A 30 11.71 -7.22 -3.09
CA VAL A 30 10.29 -7.02 -2.77
C VAL A 30 10.17 -6.39 -1.40
N ILE A 31 9.38 -5.33 -1.32
CA ILE A 31 8.91 -4.74 -0.06
C ILE A 31 7.40 -4.97 0.00
N LEU A 32 6.96 -5.78 0.94
CA LEU A 32 5.56 -5.97 1.28
C LEU A 32 5.25 -5.14 2.52
N LEU A 33 4.61 -3.99 2.32
CA LEU A 33 4.25 -3.07 3.38
C LEU A 33 2.83 -3.33 3.84
N LEU A 34 2.66 -3.56 5.13
CA LEU A 34 1.41 -3.86 5.81
C LEU A 34 1.03 -2.67 6.69
N ASP A 35 0.08 -1.84 6.25
CA ASP A 35 -0.26 -0.59 6.95
C ASP A 35 -0.72 -0.85 8.39
N THR A 36 -0.23 -0.01 9.31
CA THR A 36 -0.65 0.03 10.72
C THR A 36 -0.37 -1.27 11.51
N VAL A 37 0.47 -2.18 11.04
CA VAL A 37 0.78 -3.43 11.77
C VAL A 37 1.82 -3.21 12.86
N ASP A 38 1.43 -3.44 14.10
CA ASP A 38 2.26 -3.22 15.29
C ASP A 38 3.11 -4.45 15.64
N SER A 39 4.42 -4.26 15.82
CA SER A 39 5.35 -5.36 16.14
C SER A 39 4.97 -6.10 17.42
N ARG A 40 4.42 -5.41 18.42
CA ARG A 40 4.01 -6.04 19.69
C ARG A 40 2.88 -7.02 19.49
N THR A 41 1.87 -6.64 18.67
CA THR A 41 0.77 -7.54 18.33
C THR A 41 1.28 -8.76 17.55
N ILE A 42 2.26 -8.56 16.67
CA ILE A 42 2.85 -9.68 15.93
C ILE A 42 3.68 -10.57 16.85
N THR A 43 4.43 -10.01 17.80
CA THR A 43 5.14 -10.83 18.81
C THR A 43 4.17 -11.72 19.60
N GLU A 44 3.03 -11.15 20.05
CA GLU A 44 1.98 -11.92 20.74
C GLU A 44 1.40 -13.03 19.82
N LEU A 45 1.14 -12.72 18.56
CA LEU A 45 0.65 -13.71 17.57
C LEU A 45 1.66 -14.82 17.30
N LEU A 46 2.96 -14.52 17.22
CA LEU A 46 4.01 -15.52 17.03
C LEU A 46 4.16 -16.44 18.24
N ASP A 47 3.94 -15.92 19.46
CA ASP A 47 3.94 -16.71 20.68
C ASP A 47 2.70 -17.63 20.79
N GLU A 48 1.53 -17.14 20.37
CA GLU A 48 0.28 -17.90 20.37
C GLU A 48 0.17 -18.91 19.22
N HIS A 49 0.85 -18.63 18.10
CA HIS A 49 0.83 -19.36 16.84
C HIS A 49 2.24 -19.73 16.36
N PRO A 50 2.92 -20.71 17.00
CA PRO A 50 4.28 -21.10 16.60
C PRO A 50 4.43 -21.50 15.13
N GLU A 51 3.35 -21.96 14.49
CA GLU A 51 3.30 -22.28 13.07
C GLU A 51 3.59 -21.08 12.16
N TYR A 52 3.33 -19.84 12.61
CA TYR A 52 3.66 -18.63 11.88
C TYR A 52 5.18 -18.43 11.80
N SER A 53 5.89 -18.70 12.91
CA SER A 53 7.35 -18.64 12.94
C SER A 53 7.98 -19.65 11.97
N GLU A 54 7.35 -20.79 11.71
CA GLU A 54 7.84 -21.78 10.74
C GLU A 54 7.74 -21.25 9.31
N VAL A 55 6.70 -20.49 8.98
CA VAL A 55 6.58 -19.84 7.67
C VAL A 55 7.68 -18.80 7.49
N PHE A 56 8.03 -18.05 8.52
CA PHE A 56 9.09 -17.04 8.49
C PHE A 56 10.47 -17.57 8.95
N ARG A 57 10.71 -18.88 8.95
CA ARG A 57 11.98 -19.46 9.48
C ARG A 57 13.25 -18.88 8.85
N ASP A 58 13.20 -18.52 7.55
CA ASP A 58 14.34 -17.97 6.81
C ASP A 58 14.47 -16.43 6.97
N PHE A 59 13.69 -15.84 7.87
CA PHE A 59 13.69 -14.40 8.12
C PHE A 59 14.39 -14.06 9.44
N THR A 60 14.91 -12.83 9.49
CA THR A 60 15.25 -12.15 10.74
C THR A 60 14.10 -11.23 11.12
N TYR A 61 13.53 -11.43 12.31
CA TYR A 61 12.51 -10.57 12.90
C TYR A 61 13.16 -9.53 13.81
N PHE A 62 12.91 -8.25 13.53
CA PHE A 62 13.41 -7.14 14.33
C PHE A 62 12.31 -6.65 15.28
N GLU A 63 12.13 -7.33 16.39
CA GLU A 63 11.02 -7.08 17.34
C GLU A 63 10.99 -5.65 17.94
N ASN A 64 12.15 -4.99 18.01
CA ASN A 64 12.32 -3.66 18.61
C ASN A 64 12.43 -2.56 17.54
N THR A 65 11.84 -2.74 16.37
CA THR A 65 11.86 -1.74 15.32
C THR A 65 11.03 -0.52 15.71
N VAL A 66 11.60 0.67 15.41
CA VAL A 66 10.94 1.95 15.62
C VAL A 66 10.77 2.65 14.29
N GLY A 67 9.50 2.89 13.90
CA GLY A 67 9.16 3.67 12.71
C GLY A 67 9.54 5.15 12.87
N ALA A 68 9.94 5.79 11.77
CA ALA A 68 10.33 7.19 11.76
C ALA A 68 9.14 8.12 12.06
N TYR A 69 7.97 7.78 11.56
CA TYR A 69 6.74 8.56 11.73
C TYR A 69 5.60 7.68 12.21
N SER A 70 4.51 8.31 12.63
CA SER A 70 3.30 7.65 13.14
C SER A 70 2.11 7.74 12.18
N CYS A 71 2.36 8.00 10.90
CA CYS A 71 1.35 8.12 9.85
C CYS A 71 1.95 7.77 8.48
N THR A 72 1.17 7.12 7.67
CA THR A 72 1.53 6.60 6.34
C THR A 72 2.06 7.68 5.41
N GLU A 73 1.39 8.84 5.34
CA GLU A 73 1.77 9.97 4.48
C GLU A 73 3.23 10.42 4.63
N ARG A 74 3.83 10.22 5.81
CA ARG A 74 5.23 10.60 6.10
C ARG A 74 6.16 9.41 6.14
N SER A 75 5.67 8.26 6.60
CA SER A 75 6.47 7.05 6.72
C SER A 75 6.87 6.49 5.37
N VAL A 76 5.94 6.40 4.42
CA VAL A 76 6.21 5.82 3.10
C VAL A 76 7.23 6.64 2.30
N PRO A 77 7.12 7.98 2.18
CA PRO A 77 8.17 8.79 1.56
C PRO A 77 9.54 8.59 2.21
N TYR A 78 9.59 8.54 3.54
CA TYR A 78 10.83 8.30 4.27
C TYR A 78 11.40 6.90 4.01
N ILE A 79 10.58 5.85 4.04
CA ILE A 79 10.99 4.45 3.76
C ILE A 79 11.63 4.35 2.36
N LEU A 80 11.04 5.02 1.37
CA LEU A 80 11.47 4.95 -0.02
C LEU A 80 12.58 5.93 -0.40
N SER A 81 12.89 6.93 0.44
CA SER A 81 13.91 7.94 0.13
C SER A 81 15.01 8.06 1.19
N GLY A 82 14.69 7.80 2.46
CA GLY A 82 15.57 8.09 3.60
C GLY A 82 15.61 9.57 3.98
N ASP A 83 14.78 10.43 3.38
CA ASP A 83 14.78 11.88 3.60
C ASP A 83 13.70 12.29 4.59
N TRP A 84 14.09 13.10 5.60
CA TRP A 84 13.18 13.60 6.62
C TRP A 84 12.40 14.82 6.14
N TYR A 85 11.11 14.86 6.47
CA TYR A 85 10.31 16.07 6.29
C TYR A 85 10.58 17.06 7.45
N GLU A 86 11.34 18.11 7.20
CA GLU A 86 11.73 19.11 8.20
C GLU A 86 10.71 20.26 8.36
N ASN A 87 9.60 20.26 7.63
CA ASN A 87 8.58 21.30 7.56
C ASN A 87 9.10 22.67 7.02
N ASP A 88 10.11 22.67 6.20
CA ASP A 88 10.71 23.85 5.58
C ASP A 88 10.15 24.11 4.16
N GLU A 89 9.42 23.17 3.60
CA GLU A 89 8.71 23.26 2.32
C GLU A 89 7.26 22.76 2.44
N PRO A 90 6.35 23.08 1.49
CA PRO A 90 5.04 22.45 1.41
C PRO A 90 5.14 20.93 1.29
N PHE A 91 4.25 20.21 1.99
CA PHE A 91 4.32 18.74 2.04
C PHE A 91 4.17 18.08 0.65
N ASP A 92 3.34 18.65 -0.23
CA ASP A 92 3.18 18.15 -1.61
C ASP A 92 4.47 18.30 -2.43
N ASP A 93 5.24 19.37 -2.20
CA ASP A 93 6.52 19.61 -2.87
C ASP A 93 7.60 18.66 -2.33
N TYR A 94 7.64 18.47 -1.00
CA TYR A 94 8.48 17.44 -0.36
C TYR A 94 8.21 16.06 -0.95
N GLY A 95 6.95 15.63 -1.01
CA GLY A 95 6.58 14.30 -1.52
C GLY A 95 7.09 14.05 -2.93
N LYS A 96 6.96 15.03 -3.83
CA LYS A 96 7.49 14.93 -5.21
C LYS A 96 9.00 14.87 -5.24
N ARG A 97 9.65 15.78 -4.53
CA ARG A 97 11.12 15.90 -4.51
C ARG A 97 11.78 14.62 -3.99
N VAL A 98 11.32 14.07 -2.87
CA VAL A 98 11.97 12.91 -2.24
C VAL A 98 11.89 11.66 -3.07
N TYR A 99 10.85 11.49 -3.87
CA TYR A 99 10.77 10.35 -4.80
C TYR A 99 11.67 10.56 -6.02
N GLN A 100 11.73 11.77 -6.58
CA GLN A 100 12.62 12.07 -7.71
C GLN A 100 14.11 11.94 -7.32
N GLU A 101 14.45 12.33 -6.09
CA GLU A 101 15.82 12.32 -5.57
C GLU A 101 16.15 11.04 -4.77
N SER A 102 15.22 10.08 -4.67
CA SER A 102 15.39 8.86 -3.89
C SER A 102 16.67 8.10 -4.26
N PRO A 103 17.63 7.94 -3.34
CA PRO A 103 18.83 7.14 -3.58
C PRO A 103 18.51 5.66 -3.85
N LEU A 104 17.40 5.16 -3.27
CA LEU A 104 16.91 3.80 -3.52
C LEU A 104 16.53 3.64 -4.99
N PHE A 105 15.64 4.51 -5.50
CA PHE A 105 15.17 4.41 -6.88
C PHE A 105 16.29 4.64 -7.89
N GLN A 106 17.18 5.61 -7.65
CA GLN A 106 18.36 5.85 -8.48
C GLN A 106 19.26 4.60 -8.53
N THR A 107 19.55 3.99 -7.38
CA THR A 107 20.37 2.78 -7.29
C THR A 107 19.72 1.60 -8.02
N LEU A 108 18.42 1.42 -7.89
CA LEU A 108 17.69 0.35 -8.56
C LEU A 108 17.73 0.53 -10.07
N GLN A 109 17.50 1.75 -10.55
CA GLN A 109 17.56 2.09 -11.97
C GLN A 109 18.97 1.88 -12.54
N GLU A 110 20.01 2.35 -11.85
CA GLU A 110 21.42 2.14 -12.27
C GLU A 110 21.81 0.67 -12.32
N ARG A 111 21.20 -0.17 -11.48
CA ARG A 111 21.42 -1.61 -11.44
C ARG A 111 20.54 -2.40 -12.40
N GLY A 112 19.72 -1.72 -13.19
CA GLY A 112 18.86 -2.31 -14.22
C GLY A 112 17.65 -3.06 -13.69
N TYR A 113 17.10 -2.63 -12.54
CA TYR A 113 15.83 -3.15 -12.06
C TYR A 113 14.65 -2.56 -12.85
N ASN A 114 13.73 -3.40 -13.24
CA ASN A 114 12.37 -2.99 -13.58
C ASN A 114 11.62 -2.73 -12.28
N MET A 115 11.10 -1.52 -12.11
CA MET A 115 10.46 -1.09 -10.88
C MET A 115 8.94 -1.06 -11.03
N GLU A 116 8.25 -1.65 -10.06
CA GLU A 116 6.79 -1.71 -9.99
C GLU A 116 6.31 -1.20 -8.62
N LEU A 117 5.26 -0.40 -8.64
CA LEU A 117 4.60 0.12 -7.44
C LEU A 117 3.14 -0.29 -7.41
N CYS A 118 2.69 -0.78 -6.26
CA CYS A 118 1.28 -0.98 -5.95
C CYS A 118 0.98 -0.22 -4.66
N ASP A 119 0.72 1.07 -4.80
CA ASP A 119 0.39 1.97 -3.69
C ASP A 119 -0.51 3.10 -4.17
N SER A 120 -1.67 3.28 -3.54
CA SER A 120 -2.64 4.31 -3.89
C SER A 120 -2.35 5.69 -3.27
N GLU A 121 -1.39 5.78 -2.34
CA GLU A 121 -1.12 6.98 -1.55
C GLU A 121 0.12 7.76 -1.97
N LEU A 122 0.88 7.25 -2.94
CA LEU A 122 2.11 7.93 -3.41
C LEU A 122 1.81 9.21 -4.18
N TYR A 123 2.61 10.24 -3.90
CA TYR A 123 2.60 11.49 -4.67
C TYR A 123 3.24 11.25 -6.04
N MET A 124 2.41 10.95 -7.04
CA MET A 124 2.86 10.76 -8.41
C MET A 124 2.75 12.03 -9.23
N ASP A 125 3.79 12.29 -10.01
CA ASP A 125 3.76 13.21 -11.14
C ASP A 125 4.19 12.49 -12.43
N THR A 126 4.11 13.19 -13.56
CA THR A 126 4.42 12.62 -14.87
C THR A 126 5.89 12.18 -15.01
N GLU A 127 6.82 12.78 -14.27
CA GLU A 127 8.24 12.41 -14.33
C GLU A 127 8.48 11.11 -13.56
N LEU A 128 7.89 10.97 -12.37
CA LEU A 128 7.98 9.76 -11.55
C LEU A 128 7.33 8.54 -12.21
N MET A 129 6.20 8.74 -12.90
CA MET A 129 5.50 7.66 -13.58
C MET A 129 6.38 6.88 -14.55
N HIS A 130 7.30 7.58 -15.23
CA HIS A 130 8.22 6.95 -16.18
C HIS A 130 9.28 6.04 -15.53
N MET A 131 9.44 6.09 -14.22
CA MET A 131 10.36 5.22 -13.49
C MET A 131 9.78 3.83 -13.22
N PHE A 132 8.46 3.67 -13.32
CA PHE A 132 7.74 2.44 -12.97
C PHE A 132 7.03 1.86 -14.18
N SER A 133 7.21 0.56 -14.39
CA SER A 133 6.69 -0.12 -15.58
C SER A 133 5.18 -0.36 -15.54
N ASN A 134 4.61 -0.42 -14.34
CA ASN A 134 3.19 -0.75 -14.14
C ASN A 134 2.29 0.48 -13.92
N ILE A 135 2.80 1.70 -14.15
CA ILE A 135 2.00 2.92 -14.00
C ILE A 135 1.61 3.43 -15.39
N HIS A 136 0.31 3.53 -15.61
CA HIS A 136 -0.25 3.97 -16.89
C HIS A 136 -1.08 5.23 -16.72
N VAL A 137 -0.93 6.18 -17.65
CA VAL A 137 -1.83 7.33 -17.75
C VAL A 137 -3.17 6.86 -18.26
N VAL A 138 -4.22 7.25 -17.57
CA VAL A 138 -5.60 6.92 -17.95
C VAL A 138 -6.41 8.18 -18.16
N ASP A 139 -7.21 8.19 -19.22
CA ASP A 139 -8.17 9.23 -19.49
C ASP A 139 -9.55 8.82 -18.98
N PHE A 140 -10.22 9.75 -18.32
CA PHE A 140 -11.58 9.52 -17.83
C PHE A 140 -12.59 10.24 -18.69
N GLU A 141 -13.55 9.50 -19.18
CA GLU A 141 -14.75 10.07 -19.78
C GLU A 141 -15.95 10.01 -18.82
N LEU A 142 -16.81 11.02 -18.93
CA LEU A 142 -18.08 11.00 -18.24
C LEU A 142 -19.04 10.06 -18.96
N SER A 143 -19.47 8.99 -18.30
CA SER A 143 -20.47 8.05 -18.80
C SER A 143 -21.78 8.73 -19.19
N SER A 144 -22.11 9.87 -18.57
CA SER A 144 -23.30 10.65 -18.87
C SER A 144 -23.27 12.05 -18.25
N TYR A 145 -23.25 13.09 -19.07
CA TYR A 145 -23.36 14.48 -18.60
C TYR A 145 -24.68 14.76 -17.86
N THR A 146 -25.78 14.12 -18.25
CA THR A 146 -27.10 14.32 -17.61
C THR A 146 -27.14 13.67 -16.22
N LYS A 147 -26.51 12.50 -16.04
CA LYS A 147 -26.38 11.87 -14.73
C LYS A 147 -25.42 12.64 -13.82
N PHE A 148 -24.37 13.25 -14.37
CA PHE A 148 -23.43 14.08 -13.65
C PHE A 148 -24.04 15.37 -13.12
N ALA A 149 -24.99 15.98 -13.84
CA ALA A 149 -25.63 17.23 -13.43
C ALA A 149 -26.29 17.14 -12.05
N LYS A 150 -26.89 16.01 -11.69
CA LYS A 150 -27.59 15.83 -10.40
C LYS A 150 -26.66 15.90 -9.17
N PRO A 151 -25.58 15.13 -9.05
CA PRO A 151 -24.63 15.28 -7.96
C PRO A 151 -23.92 16.65 -7.97
N LEU A 152 -23.66 17.23 -9.16
CA LEU A 152 -23.09 18.56 -9.27
C LEU A 152 -24.02 19.63 -8.70
N LEU A 153 -25.32 19.60 -9.01
CA LEU A 153 -26.31 20.51 -8.42
C LEU A 153 -26.41 20.35 -6.90
N LYS A 154 -26.32 19.13 -6.38
CA LYS A 154 -26.27 18.89 -4.94
C LYS A 154 -25.03 19.51 -4.31
N LEU A 155 -23.84 19.35 -4.94
CA LEU A 155 -22.59 19.96 -4.47
C LEU A 155 -22.68 21.50 -4.46
N ILE A 156 -23.21 22.09 -5.53
CA ILE A 156 -23.45 23.53 -5.63
C ILE A 156 -24.40 23.99 -4.52
N GLY A 157 -25.52 23.27 -4.35
CA GLY A 157 -26.48 23.56 -3.29
C GLY A 157 -25.86 23.43 -1.89
N PHE A 158 -25.06 22.39 -1.63
CA PHE A 158 -24.35 22.22 -0.37
C PHE A 158 -23.38 23.38 -0.08
N ARG A 159 -22.69 23.90 -1.11
CA ARG A 159 -21.73 24.99 -0.98
C ARG A 159 -22.38 26.35 -0.78
N TYR A 160 -23.47 26.66 -1.50
CA TYR A 160 -24.02 28.00 -1.61
C TYR A 160 -25.39 28.18 -0.95
N ALA A 161 -26.14 27.10 -0.63
CA ALA A 161 -27.43 27.24 0.04
C ALA A 161 -27.29 27.73 1.48
N PRO A 162 -28.33 28.42 2.04
CA PRO A 162 -28.43 28.68 3.47
C PRO A 162 -28.28 27.41 4.31
N PHE A 163 -27.74 27.53 5.51
CA PHE A 163 -27.37 26.40 6.38
C PHE A 163 -28.51 25.37 6.56
N GLU A 164 -29.76 25.88 6.77
CA GLU A 164 -30.93 25.02 6.97
C GLU A 164 -31.28 24.15 5.77
N LEU A 165 -30.90 24.57 4.56
CA LEU A 165 -31.15 23.84 3.31
C LEU A 165 -30.01 22.90 2.92
N LYS A 166 -28.84 23.04 3.52
CA LYS A 166 -27.64 22.20 3.17
C LYS A 166 -27.91 20.72 3.37
N LYS A 167 -28.70 20.33 4.39
CA LYS A 167 -29.06 18.92 4.63
C LYS A 167 -29.83 18.27 3.47
N MET A 168 -30.48 19.06 2.62
CA MET A 168 -31.17 18.56 1.42
C MET A 168 -30.21 18.37 0.23
N CYS A 169 -29.03 18.97 0.32
CA CYS A 169 -28.02 18.98 -0.73
C CYS A 169 -26.84 18.03 -0.41
N THR A 170 -27.03 17.05 0.49
CA THR A 170 -26.00 16.07 0.81
C THR A 170 -25.66 15.20 -0.41
N PHE A 171 -24.40 14.92 -0.61
CA PHE A 171 -23.89 14.08 -1.69
C PHE A 171 -22.83 13.11 -1.14
N LYS A 172 -22.64 11.98 -1.81
CA LYS A 172 -21.55 11.05 -1.54
C LYS A 172 -20.48 11.19 -2.60
N LYS A 173 -19.20 11.13 -2.23
CA LYS A 173 -18.06 11.17 -3.17
C LYS A 173 -18.19 10.04 -4.23
N ALA A 174 -18.60 8.85 -3.81
CA ALA A 174 -18.83 7.70 -4.68
C ALA A 174 -19.82 7.99 -5.84
N ALA A 175 -20.81 8.88 -5.65
CA ALA A 175 -21.74 9.24 -6.72
C ALA A 175 -21.10 9.96 -7.91
N PHE A 176 -19.89 10.49 -7.75
CA PHE A 176 -19.11 11.04 -8.85
C PHE A 176 -18.20 9.96 -9.46
N ALA A 177 -17.60 9.12 -8.64
CA ALA A 177 -16.72 8.04 -9.11
C ALA A 177 -17.46 7.06 -10.03
N GLU A 178 -18.71 6.69 -9.71
CA GLU A 178 -19.55 5.83 -10.54
C GLU A 178 -19.86 6.39 -11.93
N LEU A 179 -19.61 7.67 -12.17
CA LEU A 179 -19.89 8.34 -13.45
C LEU A 179 -18.64 8.52 -14.32
N LEU A 180 -17.47 8.29 -13.73
CA LEU A 180 -16.21 8.30 -14.44
C LEU A 180 -15.98 6.90 -15.03
N GLN A 181 -15.79 6.83 -16.33
CA GLN A 181 -15.36 5.61 -17.02
C GLN A 181 -13.97 5.84 -17.55
N VAL A 182 -13.10 4.88 -17.36
CA VAL A 182 -11.76 4.91 -17.93
C VAL A 182 -11.88 4.58 -19.40
N GLU A 183 -11.41 5.51 -20.25
CA GLU A 183 -11.34 5.30 -21.69
C GLU A 183 -10.05 4.55 -22.01
N ASN A 184 -10.16 3.45 -22.76
CA ASN A 184 -9.00 2.70 -23.28
C ASN A 184 -8.05 2.10 -22.20
N THR A 185 -8.56 1.61 -21.09
CA THR A 185 -7.73 0.64 -20.36
C THR A 185 -7.65 -0.64 -21.18
N PRO A 186 -6.46 -1.18 -21.39
CA PRO A 186 -6.33 -2.62 -21.60
C PRO A 186 -7.14 -3.32 -20.49
N GLU A 187 -7.55 -4.56 -20.69
CA GLU A 187 -8.21 -5.39 -19.66
C GLU A 187 -7.29 -5.64 -18.42
N GLU A 188 -6.36 -4.72 -18.16
CA GLU A 188 -5.42 -4.75 -17.06
C GLU A 188 -6.18 -4.54 -15.75
N THR A 189 -6.08 -5.54 -14.90
CA THR A 189 -6.54 -5.41 -13.52
C THR A 189 -5.70 -4.36 -12.80
N SER A 190 -6.35 -3.44 -12.11
CA SER A 190 -5.66 -2.51 -11.19
C SER A 190 -5.02 -3.28 -10.05
N CYS A 191 -3.87 -2.84 -9.57
CA CYS A 191 -3.32 -3.30 -8.29
C CYS A 191 -4.42 -3.25 -7.23
N SER A 192 -4.54 -4.31 -6.46
CA SER A 192 -5.61 -4.45 -5.49
C SER A 192 -5.50 -3.40 -4.39
N GLU A 193 -6.58 -2.68 -4.20
CA GLU A 193 -6.72 -1.75 -3.07
C GLU A 193 -7.12 -2.47 -1.77
N THR A 194 -7.33 -3.80 -1.80
CA THR A 194 -7.75 -4.58 -0.63
C THR A 194 -6.97 -5.87 -0.49
N ASP A 195 -6.55 -6.18 0.71
CA ASP A 195 -5.76 -7.38 1.04
C ASP A 195 -6.45 -8.68 0.61
N HIS A 196 -7.78 -8.73 0.75
CA HIS A 196 -8.57 -9.89 0.32
C HIS A 196 -8.48 -10.11 -1.20
N VAL A 197 -8.51 -9.05 -2.01
CA VAL A 197 -8.39 -9.17 -3.48
C VAL A 197 -6.97 -9.57 -3.85
N PHE A 198 -5.96 -8.96 -3.22
CA PHE A 198 -4.56 -9.35 -3.38
C PHE A 198 -4.36 -10.84 -3.12
N LYS A 199 -4.82 -11.33 -1.94
CA LYS A 199 -4.76 -12.74 -1.59
C LYS A 199 -5.49 -13.62 -2.61
N SER A 200 -6.70 -13.26 -3.00
CA SER A 200 -7.50 -14.04 -3.97
C SER A 200 -6.83 -14.12 -5.35
N GLN A 201 -6.18 -13.05 -5.78
CA GLN A 201 -5.41 -13.04 -7.02
C GLN A 201 -4.15 -13.90 -6.91
N LEU A 202 -3.45 -13.82 -5.78
CA LEU A 202 -2.29 -14.67 -5.49
C LEU A 202 -2.65 -16.16 -5.50
N ASP A 203 -3.74 -16.54 -4.83
CA ASP A 203 -4.24 -17.91 -4.79
C ASP A 203 -4.63 -18.43 -6.19
N LEU A 204 -5.17 -17.56 -7.03
CA LEU A 204 -5.60 -17.92 -8.38
C LEU A 204 -4.45 -18.04 -9.37
N GLN A 205 -3.48 -17.12 -9.32
CA GLN A 205 -2.43 -16.98 -10.31
C GLN A 205 -1.13 -17.67 -9.88
N GLY A 206 -0.87 -17.70 -8.56
CA GLY A 206 0.42 -18.10 -8.01
C GLY A 206 1.53 -17.09 -8.34
N ILE A 207 2.76 -17.41 -7.93
CA ILE A 207 3.96 -16.66 -8.34
C ILE A 207 4.56 -17.37 -9.54
N THR A 208 4.78 -16.64 -10.63
CA THR A 208 5.45 -17.11 -11.85
C THR A 208 6.85 -16.50 -11.95
N VAL A 209 7.74 -17.18 -12.68
CA VAL A 209 9.13 -16.74 -12.87
C VAL A 209 9.43 -16.65 -14.34
N GLU A 210 10.05 -15.56 -14.75
CA GLU A 210 10.38 -15.29 -16.16
C GLU A 210 11.85 -14.89 -16.32
N ASP A 211 12.46 -15.24 -17.45
CA ASP A 211 13.77 -14.72 -17.89
C ASP A 211 13.60 -13.24 -18.29
N SER A 212 13.70 -12.38 -17.31
CA SER A 212 13.49 -10.95 -17.45
C SER A 212 14.55 -10.15 -16.69
N SER A 213 14.51 -8.82 -16.83
CA SER A 213 15.33 -7.93 -16.00
C SER A 213 15.01 -8.14 -14.51
N LYS A 214 15.97 -7.79 -13.66
CA LYS A 214 15.75 -7.75 -12.20
C LYS A 214 14.49 -6.97 -11.87
N LYS A 215 13.74 -7.42 -10.87
CA LYS A 215 12.48 -6.76 -10.48
C LYS A 215 12.59 -6.16 -9.09
N PHE A 216 12.10 -4.94 -8.97
CA PHE A 216 11.79 -4.30 -7.69
C PHE A 216 10.27 -4.15 -7.59
N LYS A 217 9.70 -4.58 -6.47
CA LYS A 217 8.28 -4.47 -6.20
C LYS A 217 8.07 -3.82 -4.83
N PHE A 218 7.31 -2.75 -4.81
CA PHE A 218 6.77 -2.16 -3.59
C PHE A 218 5.26 -2.41 -3.58
N ILE A 219 4.80 -3.24 -2.65
CA ILE A 219 3.40 -3.64 -2.54
C ILE A 219 2.90 -3.14 -1.19
N HIS A 220 1.98 -2.18 -1.22
CA HIS A 220 1.37 -1.62 -0.03
C HIS A 220 -0.04 -2.19 0.14
N LEU A 221 -0.24 -2.97 1.19
CA LEU A 221 -1.52 -3.55 1.59
C LEU A 221 -2.15 -2.70 2.71
N ASN A 222 -3.49 -2.67 2.77
CA ASN A 222 -4.22 -1.94 3.80
C ASN A 222 -3.93 -2.42 5.23
N GLY A 223 -3.47 -3.65 5.37
CA GLY A 223 -2.98 -4.15 6.63
C GLY A 223 -4.03 -4.14 7.73
N ALA A 224 -3.64 -3.61 8.88
CA ALA A 224 -4.52 -3.45 10.04
C ALA A 224 -5.11 -2.03 10.15
N HIS A 225 -5.14 -1.27 9.04
CA HIS A 225 -5.77 0.06 8.99
C HIS A 225 -7.31 -0.04 9.08
N VAL A 226 -7.94 0.98 9.66
CA VAL A 226 -9.41 1.10 9.70
C VAL A 226 -10.00 1.35 8.30
N PRO A 227 -11.20 0.85 7.98
CA PRO A 227 -12.11 0.06 8.83
C PRO A 227 -11.67 -1.41 8.95
N TYR A 228 -11.91 -2.02 10.11
CA TYR A 228 -11.59 -3.43 10.36
C TYR A 228 -12.67 -4.32 9.74
N ILE A 229 -12.43 -4.77 8.52
CA ILE A 229 -13.41 -5.51 7.70
C ILE A 229 -13.04 -6.98 7.49
N TYR A 230 -12.04 -7.48 8.21
CA TYR A 230 -11.59 -8.86 8.12
C TYR A 230 -11.71 -9.58 9.46
N ASP A 231 -12.11 -10.86 9.42
CA ASP A 231 -11.83 -11.79 10.52
C ASP A 231 -10.38 -12.30 10.44
N LYS A 232 -9.96 -13.09 11.41
CA LYS A 232 -8.59 -13.62 11.51
C LYS A 232 -8.13 -14.47 10.30
N ASP A 233 -9.07 -15.01 9.52
CA ASP A 233 -8.81 -15.85 8.35
C ASP A 233 -8.98 -15.06 7.03
N MET A 234 -9.00 -13.72 7.11
CA MET A 234 -9.18 -12.77 6.00
C MET A 234 -10.53 -12.86 5.28
N ASN A 235 -11.57 -13.42 5.92
CA ASN A 235 -12.90 -13.32 5.39
C ASN A 235 -13.50 -11.94 5.66
N ILE A 236 -14.24 -11.40 4.68
CA ILE A 236 -14.89 -10.09 4.81
C ILE A 236 -16.03 -10.18 5.84
N ILE A 237 -15.99 -9.30 6.83
CA ILE A 237 -17.01 -9.16 7.86
C ILE A 237 -17.57 -7.74 7.90
N ASN A 238 -18.61 -7.52 8.71
CA ASN A 238 -19.11 -6.16 8.92
C ASN A 238 -18.10 -5.37 9.78
N GLU A 239 -17.82 -4.12 9.41
CA GLU A 239 -16.89 -3.24 10.13
C GLU A 239 -17.21 -3.04 11.62
N LEU A 240 -18.48 -3.24 12.02
CA LEU A 240 -18.91 -3.15 13.43
C LEU A 240 -18.51 -4.38 14.26
N ASP A 241 -18.18 -5.48 13.59
CA ASP A 241 -17.81 -6.76 14.21
C ASP A 241 -16.29 -7.00 14.18
N GLY A 242 -15.55 -6.17 13.46
CA GLY A 242 -14.10 -6.27 13.29
C GLY A 242 -13.32 -5.63 14.43
N THR A 243 -12.13 -6.17 14.70
CA THR A 243 -11.16 -5.61 15.64
C THR A 243 -9.80 -5.42 14.98
N TYR A 244 -8.95 -4.60 15.60
CA TYR A 244 -7.58 -4.42 15.16
C TYR A 244 -6.79 -5.73 15.15
N GLU A 245 -6.91 -6.52 16.22
CA GLU A 245 -6.19 -7.79 16.40
C GLU A 245 -6.58 -8.81 15.30
N GLN A 246 -7.88 -8.88 14.96
CA GLN A 246 -8.33 -9.74 13.86
C GLN A 246 -7.76 -9.28 12.51
N SER A 247 -7.74 -7.97 12.25
CA SER A 247 -7.19 -7.42 11.00
C SER A 247 -5.68 -7.61 10.92
N ALA A 248 -4.95 -7.42 12.03
CA ALA A 248 -3.51 -7.67 12.11
C ALA A 248 -3.18 -9.16 11.84
N GLN A 249 -3.97 -10.08 12.42
CA GLN A 249 -3.81 -11.51 12.17
C GLN A 249 -4.14 -11.87 10.71
N ALA A 250 -5.24 -11.35 10.15
CA ALA A 250 -5.61 -11.55 8.75
C ALA A 250 -4.49 -11.11 7.79
N THR A 251 -3.91 -9.94 8.06
CA THR A 251 -2.83 -9.39 7.25
C THR A 251 -1.57 -10.25 7.32
N MET A 252 -1.24 -10.80 8.50
CA MET A 252 -0.14 -11.76 8.64
C MET A 252 -0.41 -13.05 7.88
N VAL A 253 -1.66 -13.54 7.86
CA VAL A 253 -2.05 -14.70 7.02
C VAL A 253 -1.80 -14.39 5.54
N GLY A 254 -2.19 -13.21 5.06
CA GLY A 254 -1.91 -12.80 3.67
C GLY A 254 -0.42 -12.71 3.35
N ALA A 255 0.39 -12.18 4.28
CA ALA A 255 1.85 -12.14 4.13
C ALA A 255 2.47 -13.56 4.14
N MET A 256 1.98 -14.46 5.00
CA MET A 256 2.41 -15.86 5.02
C MET A 256 2.10 -16.57 3.71
N ASP A 257 0.90 -16.39 3.16
CA ASP A 257 0.53 -16.95 1.86
C ASP A 257 1.48 -16.48 0.76
N TYR A 258 1.82 -15.18 0.75
CA TYR A 258 2.81 -14.65 -0.19
C TYR A 258 4.18 -15.30 -0.04
N VAL A 259 4.67 -15.46 1.19
CA VAL A 259 5.93 -16.14 1.50
C VAL A 259 5.91 -17.61 1.03
N GLU A 260 4.82 -18.32 1.26
CA GLU A 260 4.68 -19.72 0.84
C GLU A 260 4.63 -19.87 -0.67
N HIS A 261 3.86 -19.02 -1.37
CA HIS A 261 3.85 -19.00 -2.82
C HIS A 261 5.23 -18.71 -3.40
N LEU A 262 5.95 -17.72 -2.82
CA LEU A 262 7.32 -17.39 -3.24
C LEU A 262 8.28 -18.55 -2.95
N ARG A 263 8.18 -19.21 -1.78
CA ARG A 263 9.02 -20.37 -1.40
C ARG A 263 8.82 -21.55 -2.35
N ASN A 264 7.61 -21.72 -2.86
CA ASN A 264 7.29 -22.77 -3.82
C ASN A 264 7.68 -22.42 -5.27
N SER A 265 8.17 -21.20 -5.51
CA SER A 265 8.67 -20.77 -6.81
C SER A 265 10.19 -20.89 -6.92
N GLU A 266 10.71 -20.83 -8.15
CA GLU A 266 12.15 -20.83 -8.41
C GLU A 266 12.83 -19.50 -8.04
N ALA A 267 12.06 -18.47 -7.68
CA ALA A 267 12.55 -17.13 -7.32
C ALA A 267 12.85 -16.96 -5.82
N TYR A 268 12.56 -17.94 -4.95
CA TYR A 268 12.73 -17.77 -3.51
C TYR A 268 14.14 -17.38 -3.09
N ASP A 269 15.13 -18.11 -3.64
CA ASP A 269 16.54 -17.92 -3.25
C ASP A 269 17.15 -16.65 -3.82
N ASN A 270 16.68 -16.19 -4.98
CA ASN A 270 17.18 -14.97 -5.60
C ASN A 270 16.39 -13.70 -5.19
N THR A 271 15.45 -13.81 -4.25
CA THR A 271 14.63 -12.72 -3.76
C THR A 271 15.12 -12.22 -2.40
N VAL A 272 15.35 -10.90 -2.29
CA VAL A 272 15.31 -10.17 -1.02
C VAL A 272 13.85 -9.82 -0.75
N LEU A 273 13.31 -10.26 0.39
CA LEU A 273 11.95 -9.94 0.80
C LEU A 273 11.96 -9.23 2.15
N ILE A 274 11.38 -8.03 2.17
CA ILE A 274 11.13 -7.26 3.38
C ILE A 274 9.62 -7.23 3.60
N VAL A 275 9.17 -7.77 4.74
CA VAL A 275 7.80 -7.62 5.22
C VAL A 275 7.85 -6.61 6.37
N MET A 276 7.18 -5.48 6.20
CA MET A 276 7.27 -4.38 7.15
C MET A 276 5.95 -3.63 7.28
N SER A 277 5.84 -2.79 8.31
CA SER A 277 4.79 -1.79 8.37
C SER A 277 5.37 -0.38 8.33
N ASP A 278 4.55 0.57 7.93
CA ASP A 278 4.87 1.99 7.92
C ASP A 278 4.88 2.61 9.31
N HIS A 279 3.96 2.17 10.19
CA HIS A 279 3.87 2.50 11.61
C HIS A 279 3.08 1.42 12.39
N GLY A 280 3.09 1.53 13.72
CA GLY A 280 2.31 0.66 14.59
C GLY A 280 0.94 1.21 14.95
N TYR A 281 0.25 0.50 15.82
CA TYR A 281 -1.08 0.80 16.35
C TYR A 281 -1.01 1.41 17.75
N ASN A 282 -1.89 2.34 18.07
CA ASN A 282 -1.87 3.05 19.35
C ASN A 282 -3.03 2.70 20.31
N GLY A 283 -3.76 1.64 20.07
CA GLY A 283 -4.92 1.32 20.90
C GLY A 283 -5.97 2.44 20.92
N SER A 284 -6.73 2.58 21.94
CA SER A 284 -7.76 3.63 22.05
C SER A 284 -7.12 5.03 22.16
N LEU A 285 -7.31 5.85 21.15
CA LEU A 285 -6.94 7.28 21.09
C LEU A 285 -7.54 8.16 22.20
N GLY A 286 -8.28 7.59 23.12
CA GLY A 286 -9.18 8.34 23.99
C GLY A 286 -8.73 8.57 25.44
N GLN A 287 -7.68 7.94 25.93
CA GLN A 287 -7.50 7.89 27.39
C GLN A 287 -6.16 8.33 27.98
N SER A 288 -5.09 8.48 27.21
CA SER A 288 -3.85 9.05 27.75
C SER A 288 -3.02 9.70 26.64
N GLY A 289 -2.46 10.89 26.93
CA GLY A 289 -1.54 11.59 26.02
C GLY A 289 -0.21 10.85 25.76
N GLU A 290 -0.12 9.57 26.11
CA GLU A 290 1.02 8.68 25.87
C GLU A 290 0.95 7.96 24.52
N ALA A 291 -0.14 8.11 23.78
CA ALA A 291 -0.46 7.25 22.64
C ALA A 291 0.34 7.49 21.36
N THR A 292 1.03 8.61 21.20
CA THR A 292 1.70 8.94 19.94
C THR A 292 2.97 8.13 19.69
N TRP A 293 3.77 7.85 20.73
CA TRP A 293 4.99 7.05 20.58
C TRP A 293 4.69 5.57 20.30
N MET A 294 3.53 5.07 20.73
CA MET A 294 3.14 3.67 20.51
C MET A 294 2.93 3.34 19.03
N ARG A 295 2.51 4.30 18.22
CA ARG A 295 2.39 4.13 16.76
C ARG A 295 3.74 3.97 16.05
N GLN A 296 4.84 4.10 16.73
CA GLN A 296 6.17 3.90 16.15
C GLN A 296 6.70 2.46 16.28
N CYS A 297 5.97 1.55 16.93
CA CYS A 297 6.35 0.14 17.01
C CYS A 297 6.00 -0.57 15.68
N ALA A 298 6.82 -0.39 14.67
CA ALA A 298 6.61 -0.93 13.34
C ALA A 298 7.08 -2.40 13.24
N LEU A 299 6.41 -3.19 12.39
CA LEU A 299 6.85 -4.53 12.02
C LEU A 299 8.07 -4.45 11.11
N LEU A 300 9.03 -5.36 11.27
CA LEU A 300 10.11 -5.56 10.32
C LEU A 300 10.61 -7.02 10.35
N LEU A 301 10.42 -7.70 9.22
CA LEU A 301 10.93 -9.03 8.92
C LEU A 301 11.74 -8.94 7.62
N ILE A 302 12.96 -9.46 7.60
CA ILE A 302 13.83 -9.40 6.43
C ILE A 302 14.36 -10.80 6.11
N LYS A 303 14.26 -11.19 4.83
CA LYS A 303 14.93 -12.33 4.25
C LYS A 303 15.89 -11.85 3.15
N GLY A 304 17.15 -12.21 3.26
CA GLY A 304 18.18 -11.98 2.23
C GLY A 304 18.14 -13.03 1.11
N ARG A 305 18.98 -12.82 0.10
CA ARG A 305 19.18 -13.81 -0.97
C ARG A 305 19.93 -15.03 -0.44
N ASN A 306 19.52 -16.22 -0.86
CA ASN A 306 20.10 -17.50 -0.41
C ASN A 306 20.16 -17.61 1.12
N GLU A 307 19.26 -16.95 1.81
CA GLU A 307 19.18 -17.00 3.27
C GLU A 307 18.27 -18.14 3.70
N HIS A 308 18.83 -19.04 4.50
CA HIS A 308 18.14 -20.20 5.03
C HIS A 308 18.53 -20.40 6.49
N HIS A 309 17.54 -20.60 7.31
CA HIS A 309 17.69 -20.88 8.73
C HIS A 309 16.83 -22.07 9.16
N ASP A 310 17.22 -22.76 10.23
CA ASP A 310 16.41 -23.81 10.83
C ASP A 310 15.20 -23.22 11.59
N THR A 311 15.34 -21.99 12.08
CA THR A 311 14.31 -21.24 12.80
C THR A 311 14.44 -19.75 12.51
N MET A 312 13.33 -19.02 12.60
CA MET A 312 13.33 -17.56 12.50
C MET A 312 14.34 -16.95 13.50
N GLN A 313 15.13 -16.00 13.03
CA GLN A 313 16.08 -15.26 13.85
C GLN A 313 15.38 -14.05 14.51
N ILE A 314 15.80 -13.65 15.71
CA ILE A 314 15.26 -12.49 16.46
C ILE A 314 16.40 -11.58 16.86
#